data_a4fe6b517df25aca8c4db1293e267bf7
#
_entry.id   a4fe6b517df25aca8c4db1293e267bf7
#
_cell.length_a   1.000
_cell.length_b   1.000
_cell.length_c   1.000
_cell.angle_alpha   90.00
_cell.angle_beta   90.00
_cell.angle_gamma   90.00
#
_symmetry.space_group_name_H-M   'P 1'
#
loop_
_entity.id
_entity.type
_entity.pdbx_description
1 polymer ?
#
loop_
_entity_poly.entity_id
_entity_poly.type
_entity_poly.pdbx_seq_one_letter_code
_entity_poly.pdbx_strand_id
1 'polypeptide(L)'
;YLEKKLLRAAHYLATQWEFGIIYHFNQGIYGVEETKAAIESEIEDHYDLAGVQKLSLKGKTSKFVDLVGQLRFQKRWAQSPRVPETSVMGHVLIVAALAYFCAVKMQASDERIVNDFLCGLFHDLPEVLTRDIISPIKRSIQGLDDLIKDIEKRQVAEKLLPLLPHSWHEDILYFTEDEFSNRAVVDGEKITCRPEEIGLKYNENGKGYRAVDGTVLKCCDHLAAFVEA
;
A
#
# COMPACT_ATOMS: atom_id res chain seq x y z
N TYR A 1 10.09 2.95 21.54
CA TYR A 1 10.90 1.70 21.49
C TYR A 1 10.26 0.64 20.58
N LEU A 2 8.95 0.38 20.73
CA LEU A 2 8.22 -0.65 19.95
C LEU A 2 8.17 -0.31 18.45
N GLU A 3 7.92 0.94 18.10
CA GLU A 3 7.81 1.41 16.72
C GLU A 3 9.13 1.19 15.95
N LYS A 4 10.26 1.50 16.58
CA LYS A 4 11.58 1.25 15.99
C LYS A 4 11.86 -0.24 15.81
N LYS A 5 11.41 -1.07 16.76
CA LYS A 5 11.54 -2.52 16.68
C LYS A 5 10.70 -3.09 15.54
N LEU A 6 9.44 -2.64 15.40
CA LEU A 6 8.55 -3.04 14.31
C LEU A 6 9.13 -2.64 12.95
N LEU A 7 9.62 -1.41 12.82
CA LEU A 7 10.22 -0.93 11.57
C LEU A 7 11.47 -1.72 11.20
N ARG A 8 12.34 -2.04 12.18
CA ARG A 8 13.54 -2.86 11.95
C ARG A 8 13.17 -4.28 11.53
N ALA A 9 12.21 -4.92 12.21
CA ALA A 9 11.72 -6.24 11.84
C ALA A 9 11.13 -6.25 10.42
N ALA A 10 10.31 -5.26 10.07
CA ALA A 10 9.75 -5.10 8.72
C ALA A 10 10.85 -4.93 7.67
N HIS A 11 11.90 -4.15 7.96
CA HIS A 11 13.04 -3.97 7.08
C HIS A 11 13.76 -5.30 6.80
N TYR A 12 14.09 -6.08 7.82
CA TYR A 12 14.77 -7.37 7.62
C TYR A 12 13.87 -8.41 6.93
N LEU A 13 12.57 -8.42 7.20
CA LEU A 13 11.61 -9.27 6.47
C LEU A 13 11.53 -8.89 4.98
N ALA A 14 11.52 -7.60 4.67
CA ALA A 14 11.57 -7.13 3.28
C ALA A 14 12.91 -7.50 2.62
N THR A 15 14.02 -7.31 3.33
CA THR A 15 15.36 -7.72 2.86
C THR A 15 15.43 -9.23 2.60
N GLN A 16 14.88 -10.06 3.49
CA GLN A 16 14.81 -11.52 3.30
C GLN A 16 13.99 -11.87 2.05
N TRP A 17 12.87 -11.20 1.84
CA TRP A 17 12.04 -11.42 0.67
C TRP A 17 12.78 -11.05 -0.63
N GLU A 18 13.43 -9.88 -0.68
CA GLU A 18 14.23 -9.45 -1.83
C GLU A 18 15.42 -10.37 -2.10
N PHE A 19 16.16 -10.71 -1.05
CA PHE A 19 17.30 -11.61 -1.14
C PHE A 19 16.88 -12.99 -1.63
N GLY A 20 15.71 -13.49 -1.20
CA GLY A 20 15.16 -14.77 -1.64
C GLY A 20 14.94 -14.86 -3.15
N ILE A 21 14.62 -13.73 -3.81
CA ILE A 21 14.43 -13.68 -5.28
C ILE A 21 15.76 -13.94 -6.00
N ILE A 22 16.84 -13.31 -5.53
CA ILE A 22 18.15 -13.40 -6.18
C ILE A 22 18.98 -14.61 -5.71
N TYR A 23 18.69 -15.14 -4.54
CA TYR A 23 19.45 -16.22 -3.92
C TYR A 23 19.57 -17.45 -4.82
N HIS A 24 18.48 -17.90 -5.44
CA HIS A 24 18.47 -19.08 -6.29
C HIS A 24 19.42 -19.00 -7.50
N PHE A 25 19.67 -17.80 -7.99
CA PHE A 25 20.57 -17.57 -9.13
C PHE A 25 22.02 -17.34 -8.71
N ASN A 26 22.29 -17.17 -7.40
CA ASN A 26 23.58 -16.71 -6.90
C ASN A 26 24.19 -17.64 -5.84
N GLN A 27 23.71 -18.86 -5.65
CA GLN A 27 24.14 -19.81 -4.62
C GLN A 27 25.63 -20.12 -4.64
N GLY A 28 26.31 -19.98 -5.78
CA GLY A 28 27.75 -20.25 -5.91
C GLY A 28 28.65 -19.02 -5.72
N ILE A 29 28.07 -17.84 -5.42
CA ILE A 29 28.84 -16.60 -5.25
C ILE A 29 29.36 -16.51 -3.83
N TYR A 30 30.65 -16.11 -3.69
CA TYR A 30 31.30 -15.90 -2.39
C TYR A 30 30.47 -14.92 -1.52
N GLY A 31 30.27 -15.30 -0.25
CA GLY A 31 29.57 -14.45 0.74
C GLY A 31 28.04 -14.54 0.72
N VAL A 32 27.43 -15.30 -0.19
CA VAL A 32 25.97 -15.41 -0.30
C VAL A 32 25.35 -16.14 0.89
N GLU A 33 25.98 -17.24 1.33
CA GLU A 33 25.50 -18.02 2.48
C GLU A 33 25.67 -17.23 3.79
N GLU A 34 26.77 -16.51 3.95
CA GLU A 34 27.01 -15.62 5.09
C GLU A 34 25.97 -14.48 5.13
N THR A 35 25.65 -13.90 3.98
CA THR A 35 24.62 -12.85 3.88
C THR A 35 23.24 -13.39 4.26
N LYS A 36 22.89 -14.59 3.78
CA LYS A 36 21.65 -15.26 4.16
C LYS A 36 21.56 -15.48 5.67
N ALA A 37 22.61 -16.06 6.26
CA ALA A 37 22.67 -16.33 7.69
C ALA A 37 22.57 -15.04 8.52
N ALA A 38 23.20 -13.96 8.09
CA ALA A 38 23.11 -12.66 8.76
C ALA A 38 21.68 -12.10 8.74
N ILE A 39 20.99 -12.17 7.61
CA ILE A 39 19.58 -11.74 7.50
C ILE A 39 18.66 -12.58 8.40
N GLU A 40 18.85 -13.89 8.41
CA GLU A 40 18.06 -14.82 9.22
C GLU A 40 18.30 -14.58 10.73
N SER A 41 19.54 -14.32 11.15
CA SER A 41 19.87 -13.97 12.53
C SER A 41 19.20 -12.66 13.00
N GLU A 42 19.22 -11.64 12.16
CA GLU A 42 18.54 -10.37 12.48
C GLU A 42 17.02 -10.53 12.61
N ILE A 43 16.41 -11.43 11.84
CA ILE A 43 14.98 -11.74 11.96
C ILE A 43 14.70 -12.51 13.26
N GLU A 44 15.59 -13.43 13.65
CA GLU A 44 15.48 -14.20 14.91
C GLU A 44 15.43 -13.28 16.13
N ASP A 45 16.22 -12.19 16.16
CA ASP A 45 16.21 -11.19 17.22
C ASP A 45 14.86 -10.49 17.40
N HIS A 46 13.95 -10.66 16.44
CA HIS A 46 12.62 -10.05 16.44
C HIS A 46 11.48 -11.09 16.50
N TYR A 47 11.82 -12.35 16.84
CA TYR A 47 10.85 -13.45 16.82
C TYR A 47 9.76 -13.36 17.89
N ASP A 48 9.92 -12.51 18.89
CA ASP A 48 8.88 -12.19 19.87
C ASP A 48 7.69 -11.39 19.26
N LEU A 49 7.86 -10.82 18.06
CA LEU A 49 6.79 -10.11 17.35
C LEU A 49 5.87 -11.11 16.62
N ALA A 50 4.57 -11.06 16.91
CA ALA A 50 3.58 -11.96 16.30
C ALA A 50 3.56 -11.90 14.76
N GLY A 51 3.89 -10.74 14.16
CA GLY A 51 4.03 -10.56 12.72
C GLY A 51 5.18 -11.39 12.15
N VAL A 52 6.34 -11.34 12.80
CA VAL A 52 7.53 -12.13 12.42
C VAL A 52 7.23 -13.63 12.48
N GLN A 53 6.64 -14.09 13.58
CA GLN A 53 6.23 -15.49 13.73
C GLN A 53 5.30 -15.96 12.60
N LYS A 54 4.26 -15.17 12.28
CA LYS A 54 3.30 -15.50 11.21
C LYS A 54 3.95 -15.57 9.83
N LEU A 55 4.87 -14.64 9.53
CA LEU A 55 5.57 -14.61 8.25
C LEU A 55 6.57 -15.76 8.12
N SER A 56 7.26 -16.12 9.20
CA SER A 56 8.21 -17.25 9.24
C SER A 56 7.53 -18.60 8.99
N LEU A 57 6.23 -18.75 9.28
CA LEU A 57 5.46 -19.95 8.97
C LEU A 57 5.20 -20.17 7.47
N LYS A 58 5.52 -19.20 6.61
CA LYS A 58 5.28 -19.24 5.15
C LYS A 58 3.82 -19.58 4.80
N GLY A 59 2.86 -19.16 5.64
CA GLY A 59 1.43 -19.38 5.47
C GLY A 59 0.77 -18.31 4.59
N LYS A 60 -0.53 -18.08 4.80
CA LYS A 60 -1.32 -17.11 4.03
C LYS A 60 -0.80 -15.68 4.13
N THR A 61 -0.33 -15.25 5.30
CA THR A 61 0.22 -13.90 5.50
C THR A 61 1.51 -13.68 4.70
N SER A 62 2.36 -14.71 4.60
CA SER A 62 3.55 -14.66 3.75
C SER A 62 3.17 -14.55 2.27
N LYS A 63 2.15 -15.29 1.83
CA LYS A 63 1.63 -15.18 0.45
C LYS A 63 1.07 -13.78 0.14
N PHE A 64 0.50 -13.10 1.14
CA PHE A 64 0.10 -11.70 0.98
C PHE A 64 1.32 -10.79 0.72
N VAL A 65 2.39 -10.95 1.51
CA VAL A 65 3.64 -10.19 1.30
C VAL A 65 4.26 -10.51 -0.06
N ASP A 66 4.26 -11.79 -0.47
CA ASP A 66 4.72 -12.21 -1.81
C ASP A 66 3.91 -11.55 -2.92
N LEU A 67 2.59 -11.47 -2.75
CA LEU A 67 1.70 -10.83 -3.72
C LEU A 67 1.98 -9.33 -3.82
N VAL A 68 1.98 -8.61 -2.69
CA VAL A 68 2.25 -7.16 -2.64
C VAL A 68 3.65 -6.84 -3.17
N GLY A 69 4.63 -7.67 -2.83
CA GLY A 69 6.00 -7.53 -3.32
C GLY A 69 6.11 -7.51 -4.85
N GLN A 70 5.17 -8.11 -5.57
CA GLN A 70 5.15 -8.10 -7.04
C GLN A 70 4.91 -6.70 -7.63
N LEU A 71 4.32 -5.76 -6.88
CA LEU A 71 4.14 -4.37 -7.33
C LEU A 71 5.48 -3.69 -7.66
N ARG A 72 6.60 -4.13 -7.07
CA ARG A 72 7.94 -3.61 -7.41
C ARG A 72 8.38 -3.95 -8.83
N PHE A 73 7.84 -5.02 -9.43
CA PHE A 73 8.15 -5.45 -10.80
C PHE A 73 7.18 -4.91 -11.84
N GLN A 74 6.06 -4.32 -11.41
CA GLN A 74 5.13 -3.68 -12.31
C GLN A 74 5.64 -2.27 -12.63
N LYS A 75 6.04 -2.08 -13.90
CA LYS A 75 6.56 -0.81 -14.39
C LYS A 75 5.42 0.12 -14.72
N ARG A 76 5.48 1.33 -14.17
CA ARG A 76 4.64 2.45 -14.62
C ARG A 76 5.21 3.01 -15.93
N TRP A 77 4.34 3.61 -16.73
CA TRP A 77 4.75 4.22 -18.01
C TRP A 77 5.43 3.25 -18.99
N ALA A 78 5.02 2.00 -19.01
CA ALA A 78 5.66 0.96 -19.82
C ALA A 78 5.75 1.27 -21.32
N GLN A 79 4.93 2.21 -21.83
CA GLN A 79 4.96 2.69 -23.22
C GLN A 79 5.95 3.82 -23.48
N SER A 80 6.51 4.43 -22.43
CA SER A 80 7.41 5.58 -22.55
C SER A 80 8.74 5.25 -21.90
N PRO A 81 9.82 5.07 -22.67
CA PRO A 81 11.15 4.85 -22.12
C PRO A 81 11.54 5.98 -21.16
N ARG A 82 12.05 5.61 -19.99
CA ARG A 82 12.52 6.58 -18.98
C ARG A 82 13.64 6.02 -18.12
N VAL A 83 14.40 6.92 -17.54
CA VAL A 83 15.49 6.62 -16.62
C VAL A 83 15.40 7.60 -15.44
N PRO A 84 15.31 7.09 -14.20
CA PRO A 84 15.15 5.67 -13.82
C PRO A 84 13.76 5.11 -14.13
N GLU A 85 13.64 3.80 -14.20
CA GLU A 85 12.33 3.12 -14.26
C GLU A 85 11.60 3.28 -12.94
N THR A 86 10.28 3.52 -13.01
CA THR A 86 9.40 3.62 -11.84
C THR A 86 8.50 2.41 -11.75
N SER A 87 8.27 1.93 -10.52
CA SER A 87 7.37 0.81 -10.24
C SER A 87 6.10 1.27 -9.54
N VAL A 88 5.04 0.47 -9.62
CA VAL A 88 3.80 0.74 -8.87
C VAL A 88 4.10 0.84 -7.36
N MET A 89 4.94 -0.04 -6.81
CA MET A 89 5.33 0.03 -5.40
C MET A 89 6.05 1.35 -5.04
N GLY A 90 6.93 1.84 -5.88
CA GLY A 90 7.60 3.13 -5.68
C GLY A 90 6.60 4.29 -5.71
N HIS A 91 5.68 4.25 -6.67
CA HIS A 91 4.62 5.24 -6.81
C HIS A 91 3.74 5.33 -5.55
N VAL A 92 3.16 4.23 -5.09
CA VAL A 92 2.26 4.26 -3.92
C VAL A 92 2.99 4.77 -2.66
N LEU A 93 4.29 4.50 -2.52
CA LEU A 93 5.08 5.05 -1.41
C LEU A 93 5.24 6.58 -1.53
N ILE A 94 5.50 7.09 -2.73
CA ILE A 94 5.60 8.55 -2.98
C ILE A 94 4.24 9.21 -2.70
N VAL A 95 3.14 8.64 -3.19
CA VAL A 95 1.77 9.16 -2.92
C VAL A 95 1.48 9.18 -1.43
N ALA A 96 1.77 8.10 -0.70
CA ALA A 96 1.59 8.02 0.74
C ALA A 96 2.42 9.07 1.49
N ALA A 97 3.67 9.27 1.12
CA ALA A 97 4.54 10.29 1.71
C ALA A 97 4.02 11.71 1.45
N LEU A 98 3.59 12.01 0.21
CA LEU A 98 2.99 13.29 -0.14
C LEU A 98 1.70 13.52 0.64
N ALA A 99 0.82 12.52 0.73
CA ALA A 99 -0.43 12.59 1.49
C ALA A 99 -0.15 12.87 2.98
N TYR A 100 0.83 12.20 3.58
CA TYR A 100 1.29 12.46 4.94
C TYR A 100 1.71 13.92 5.13
N PHE A 101 2.61 14.44 4.28
CA PHE A 101 3.10 15.81 4.41
C PHE A 101 1.99 16.85 4.16
N CYS A 102 1.09 16.61 3.22
CA CYS A 102 -0.07 17.45 3.01
C CYS A 102 -0.98 17.47 4.23
N ALA A 103 -1.32 16.31 4.79
CA ALA A 103 -2.17 16.21 5.98
C ALA A 103 -1.53 16.94 7.19
N VAL A 104 -0.24 16.75 7.44
CA VAL A 104 0.50 17.49 8.49
C VAL A 104 0.46 19.00 8.24
N LYS A 105 0.69 19.45 7.01
CA LYS A 105 0.68 20.87 6.64
C LYS A 105 -0.72 21.49 6.80
N MET A 106 -1.76 20.71 6.59
CA MET A 106 -3.17 21.12 6.77
C MET A 106 -3.63 21.01 8.21
N GLN A 107 -2.76 20.66 9.16
CA GLN A 107 -3.10 20.46 10.57
C GLN A 107 -4.23 19.43 10.76
N ALA A 108 -4.14 18.35 10.00
CA ALA A 108 -5.08 17.24 10.12
C ALA A 108 -4.96 16.54 11.48
N SER A 109 -6.06 15.92 11.93
CA SER A 109 -6.03 15.06 13.11
C SER A 109 -5.06 13.89 12.91
N ASP A 110 -4.51 13.35 13.98
CA ASP A 110 -3.58 12.20 13.91
C ASP A 110 -4.20 11.01 13.20
N GLU A 111 -5.50 10.74 13.46
CA GLU A 111 -6.24 9.69 12.79
C GLU A 111 -6.34 9.93 11.27
N ARG A 112 -6.59 11.16 10.84
CA ARG A 112 -6.65 11.51 9.43
C ARG A 112 -5.28 11.42 8.77
N ILE A 113 -4.20 11.87 9.43
CA ILE A 113 -2.83 11.73 8.92
C ILE A 113 -2.52 10.27 8.60
N VAL A 114 -2.86 9.36 9.52
CA VAL A 114 -2.67 7.91 9.34
C VAL A 114 -3.53 7.38 8.20
N ASN A 115 -4.80 7.77 8.13
CA ASN A 115 -5.72 7.29 7.11
C ASN A 115 -5.35 7.78 5.70
N ASP A 116 -4.96 9.05 5.55
CA ASP A 116 -4.50 9.61 4.28
C ASP A 116 -3.22 8.91 3.81
N PHE A 117 -2.26 8.65 4.73
CA PHE A 117 -1.06 7.87 4.43
C PHE A 117 -1.39 6.45 3.98
N LEU A 118 -2.22 5.72 4.73
CA LEU A 118 -2.57 4.33 4.41
C LEU A 118 -3.40 4.24 3.12
N CYS A 119 -4.29 5.20 2.88
CA CYS A 119 -5.02 5.25 1.63
C CYS A 119 -4.07 5.48 0.44
N GLY A 120 -3.11 6.42 0.56
CA GLY A 120 -2.08 6.62 -0.44
C GLY A 120 -1.19 5.40 -0.66
N LEU A 121 -0.95 4.60 0.39
CA LEU A 121 -0.14 3.39 0.29
C LEU A 121 -0.89 2.22 -0.37
N PHE A 122 -2.20 2.12 -0.18
CA PHE A 122 -2.99 0.97 -0.62
C PHE A 122 -3.89 1.24 -1.84
N HIS A 123 -4.00 2.48 -2.34
CA HIS A 123 -4.94 2.83 -3.40
C HIS A 123 -4.78 1.98 -4.67
N ASP A 124 -3.54 1.69 -5.09
CA ASP A 124 -3.23 0.86 -6.25
C ASP A 124 -2.94 -0.62 -5.87
N LEU A 125 -3.23 -1.05 -4.64
CA LEU A 125 -3.02 -2.44 -4.24
C LEU A 125 -3.76 -3.45 -5.14
N PRO A 126 -5.00 -3.19 -5.61
CA PRO A 126 -5.70 -4.09 -6.53
C PRO A 126 -4.95 -4.34 -7.84
N GLU A 127 -4.10 -3.42 -8.29
CA GLU A 127 -3.32 -3.54 -9.52
C GLU A 127 -2.32 -4.71 -9.51
N VAL A 128 -1.97 -5.23 -8.32
CA VAL A 128 -1.17 -6.46 -8.24
C VAL A 128 -1.85 -7.65 -8.92
N LEU A 129 -3.17 -7.63 -9.01
CA LEU A 129 -4.01 -8.69 -9.59
C LEU A 129 -4.39 -8.43 -11.05
N THR A 130 -4.59 -7.16 -11.43
CA THR A 130 -5.08 -6.74 -12.76
C THR A 130 -4.01 -6.11 -13.63
N ARG A 131 -2.91 -5.68 -13.04
CA ARG A 131 -1.86 -4.81 -13.59
C ARG A 131 -2.35 -3.39 -13.85
N ASP A 132 -1.39 -2.45 -13.88
CA ASP A 132 -1.65 -1.05 -14.22
C ASP A 132 -2.16 -0.92 -15.67
N ILE A 133 -3.38 -0.42 -15.83
CA ILE A 133 -3.97 -0.04 -17.11
C ILE A 133 -3.99 1.48 -17.18
N ILE A 134 -3.23 2.03 -18.11
CA ILE A 134 -3.04 3.48 -18.21
C ILE A 134 -4.36 4.24 -18.43
N SER A 135 -4.50 5.38 -17.75
CA SER A 135 -5.70 6.22 -17.77
C SER A 135 -6.21 6.58 -19.18
N PRO A 136 -5.37 6.86 -20.21
CA PRO A 136 -5.85 7.08 -21.57
C PRO A 136 -6.63 5.90 -22.15
N ILE A 137 -6.21 4.67 -21.85
CA ILE A 137 -6.95 3.45 -22.31
C ILE A 137 -8.26 3.33 -21.53
N LYS A 138 -8.24 3.49 -20.20
CA LYS A 138 -9.45 3.45 -19.36
C LYS A 138 -10.53 4.41 -19.91
N ARG A 139 -10.13 5.61 -20.33
CA ARG A 139 -11.03 6.66 -20.85
C ARG A 139 -11.43 6.51 -22.32
N SER A 140 -10.72 5.70 -23.11
CA SER A 140 -10.98 5.55 -24.55
C SER A 140 -12.22 4.73 -24.87
N ILE A 141 -12.71 3.93 -23.92
CA ILE A 141 -13.88 3.05 -24.10
C ILE A 141 -14.87 3.36 -22.98
N GLN A 142 -16.09 3.74 -23.36
CA GLN A 142 -17.15 4.02 -22.39
C GLN A 142 -17.47 2.77 -21.54
N GLY A 143 -17.51 2.93 -20.23
CA GLY A 143 -17.78 1.86 -19.26
C GLY A 143 -16.61 0.92 -18.96
N LEU A 144 -15.44 1.09 -19.58
CA LEU A 144 -14.27 0.27 -19.30
C LEU A 144 -13.73 0.48 -17.88
N ASP A 145 -13.73 1.72 -17.39
CA ASP A 145 -13.28 2.04 -16.04
C ASP A 145 -14.14 1.34 -14.98
N ASP A 146 -15.46 1.38 -15.14
CA ASP A 146 -16.40 0.70 -14.23
C ASP A 146 -16.20 -0.82 -14.26
N LEU A 147 -16.01 -1.39 -15.46
CA LEU A 147 -15.74 -2.83 -15.60
C LEU A 147 -14.45 -3.26 -14.94
N ILE A 148 -13.39 -2.45 -15.07
CA ILE A 148 -12.11 -2.71 -14.41
C ILE A 148 -12.27 -2.68 -12.89
N LYS A 149 -12.96 -1.67 -12.35
CA LYS A 149 -13.26 -1.57 -10.91
C LYS A 149 -14.05 -2.77 -10.40
N ASP A 150 -15.03 -3.24 -11.14
CA ASP A 150 -15.79 -4.44 -10.76
C ASP A 150 -14.92 -5.71 -10.77
N ILE A 151 -14.01 -5.83 -11.73
CA ILE A 151 -13.04 -6.92 -11.77
C ILE A 151 -12.09 -6.84 -10.58
N GLU A 152 -11.56 -5.67 -10.28
CA GLU A 152 -10.66 -5.43 -9.15
C GLU A 152 -11.32 -5.78 -7.82
N LYS A 153 -12.53 -5.28 -7.56
CA LYS A 153 -13.30 -5.61 -6.36
C LYS A 153 -13.47 -7.12 -6.19
N ARG A 154 -13.86 -7.80 -7.25
CA ARG A 154 -14.02 -9.27 -7.22
C ARG A 154 -12.71 -9.98 -6.95
N GLN A 155 -11.63 -9.59 -7.61
CA GLN A 155 -10.31 -10.20 -7.42
C GLN A 155 -9.74 -9.94 -6.03
N VAL A 156 -9.92 -8.74 -5.48
CA VAL A 156 -9.57 -8.43 -4.08
C VAL A 156 -10.31 -9.36 -3.14
N ALA A 157 -11.63 -9.51 -3.29
CA ALA A 157 -12.43 -10.40 -2.45
C ALA A 157 -12.02 -11.88 -2.55
N GLU A 158 -11.74 -12.37 -3.76
CA GLU A 158 -11.44 -13.78 -4.03
C GLU A 158 -9.98 -14.17 -3.75
N LYS A 159 -9.03 -13.28 -3.99
CA LYS A 159 -7.59 -13.63 -3.98
C LYS A 159 -6.78 -12.93 -2.89
N LEU A 160 -7.12 -11.70 -2.53
CA LEU A 160 -6.33 -10.91 -1.59
C LEU A 160 -6.85 -11.04 -0.16
N LEU A 161 -8.14 -10.80 0.08
CA LEU A 161 -8.71 -10.87 1.43
C LEU A 161 -8.52 -12.23 2.10
N PRO A 162 -8.62 -13.40 1.43
CA PRO A 162 -8.38 -14.69 2.07
C PRO A 162 -6.96 -14.88 2.61
N LEU A 163 -6.00 -14.08 2.14
CA LEU A 163 -4.61 -14.11 2.62
C LEU A 163 -4.42 -13.34 3.93
N LEU A 164 -5.38 -12.51 4.30
CA LEU A 164 -5.34 -11.63 5.46
C LEU A 164 -6.19 -12.17 6.63
N PRO A 165 -5.90 -11.73 7.87
CA PRO A 165 -6.82 -11.92 8.99
C PRO A 165 -8.16 -11.25 8.69
N HIS A 166 -9.27 -11.89 9.08
CA HIS A 166 -10.61 -11.34 8.84
C HIS A 166 -10.79 -9.92 9.43
N SER A 167 -10.15 -9.66 10.58
CA SER A 167 -10.19 -8.34 11.22
C SER A 167 -9.56 -7.20 10.42
N TRP A 168 -8.83 -7.49 9.33
CA TRP A 168 -8.21 -6.49 8.46
C TRP A 168 -8.99 -6.27 7.16
N HIS A 169 -10.00 -7.11 6.88
CA HIS A 169 -10.73 -7.04 5.62
C HIS A 169 -11.42 -5.69 5.41
N GLU A 170 -12.08 -5.19 6.46
CA GLU A 170 -12.76 -3.89 6.42
C GLU A 170 -11.77 -2.74 6.16
N ASP A 171 -10.60 -2.76 6.83
CA ASP A 171 -9.58 -1.73 6.65
C ASP A 171 -9.01 -1.73 5.22
N ILE A 172 -8.70 -2.91 4.68
CA ILE A 172 -8.20 -3.02 3.32
C ILE A 172 -9.23 -2.52 2.30
N LEU A 173 -10.48 -2.93 2.42
CA LEU A 173 -11.56 -2.43 1.56
C LEU A 173 -11.75 -0.92 1.71
N TYR A 174 -11.65 -0.40 2.94
CA TYR A 174 -11.76 1.02 3.20
C TYR A 174 -10.70 1.85 2.46
N PHE A 175 -9.48 1.33 2.32
CA PHE A 175 -8.36 2.03 1.67
C PHE A 175 -8.24 1.75 0.17
N THR A 176 -8.87 0.69 -0.36
CA THR A 176 -8.76 0.29 -1.78
C THR A 176 -10.00 0.59 -2.59
N GLU A 177 -11.16 0.82 -1.96
CA GLU A 177 -12.40 1.16 -2.65
C GLU A 177 -12.67 2.66 -2.62
N ASP A 178 -13.01 3.23 -3.78
CA ASP A 178 -13.33 4.65 -3.93
C ASP A 178 -12.23 5.56 -3.34
N GLU A 179 -10.99 5.24 -3.63
CA GLU A 179 -9.75 5.78 -3.06
C GLU A 179 -9.69 7.32 -3.07
N PHE A 180 -10.23 7.95 -4.11
CA PHE A 180 -10.26 9.42 -4.27
C PHE A 180 -11.57 10.06 -3.79
N SER A 181 -12.42 9.31 -3.09
CA SER A 181 -13.64 9.85 -2.48
C SER A 181 -13.32 10.45 -1.10
N ASN A 182 -13.81 11.67 -0.84
CA ASN A 182 -13.80 12.24 0.49
C ASN A 182 -14.80 11.48 1.37
N ARG A 183 -14.34 10.90 2.45
CA ARG A 183 -15.16 10.02 3.29
C ARG A 183 -14.79 10.08 4.75
N ALA A 184 -15.74 9.74 5.59
CA ALA A 184 -15.56 9.59 7.03
C ALA A 184 -16.41 8.42 7.54
N VAL A 185 -16.14 7.96 8.75
CA VAL A 185 -17.01 7.04 9.49
C VAL A 185 -17.68 7.82 10.61
N VAL A 186 -19.00 7.80 10.62
CA VAL A 186 -19.82 8.47 11.66
C VAL A 186 -20.80 7.43 12.21
N ASP A 187 -20.79 7.23 13.51
CA ASP A 187 -21.61 6.23 14.18
C ASP A 187 -21.47 4.80 13.59
N GLY A 188 -20.28 4.48 13.11
CA GLY A 188 -19.95 3.18 12.49
C GLY A 188 -20.33 3.05 11.03
N GLU A 189 -20.92 4.08 10.41
CA GLU A 189 -21.30 4.07 9.00
C GLU A 189 -20.31 4.90 8.15
N LYS A 190 -19.90 4.35 7.00
CA LYS A 190 -19.10 5.05 6.00
C LYS A 190 -20.00 6.04 5.26
N ILE A 191 -19.65 7.32 5.31
CA ILE A 191 -20.33 8.38 4.60
C ILE A 191 -19.39 9.06 3.61
N THR A 192 -19.94 9.50 2.48
CA THR A 192 -19.25 10.41 1.55
C THR A 192 -19.53 11.84 1.96
N CYS A 193 -18.53 12.71 1.92
CA CYS A 193 -18.63 14.09 2.36
C CYS A 193 -17.98 15.05 1.36
N ARG A 194 -18.26 16.34 1.50
CA ARG A 194 -17.61 17.37 0.68
C ARG A 194 -16.21 17.66 1.17
N PRO A 195 -15.29 18.13 0.30
CA PRO A 195 -13.91 18.45 0.69
C PRO A 195 -13.80 19.34 1.93
N GLU A 196 -14.66 20.37 2.02
CA GLU A 196 -14.65 21.32 3.12
C GLU A 196 -15.03 20.67 4.46
N GLU A 197 -15.89 19.66 4.43
CA GLU A 197 -16.37 18.98 5.63
C GLU A 197 -15.27 18.12 6.28
N ILE A 198 -14.32 17.60 5.49
CA ILE A 198 -13.18 16.86 6.01
C ILE A 198 -12.40 17.69 7.03
N GLY A 199 -12.06 18.93 6.70
CA GLY A 199 -11.32 19.82 7.59
C GLY A 199 -12.16 20.44 8.72
N LEU A 200 -13.43 20.69 8.48
CA LEU A 200 -14.29 21.44 9.40
C LEU A 200 -15.04 20.56 10.40
N LYS A 201 -15.45 19.34 9.97
CA LYS A 201 -16.33 18.48 10.78
C LYS A 201 -15.64 17.21 11.26
N TYR A 202 -14.73 16.65 10.46
CA TYR A 202 -14.17 15.32 10.68
C TYR A 202 -12.65 15.35 10.98
N ASN A 203 -12.17 16.46 11.53
CA ASN A 203 -10.77 16.73 11.82
C ASN A 203 -10.47 16.85 13.33
N GLU A 204 -11.11 16.03 14.16
CA GLU A 204 -10.95 16.07 15.62
C GLU A 204 -10.40 14.74 16.12
N ASN A 205 -9.32 14.79 16.93
CA ASN A 205 -8.71 13.61 17.51
C ASN A 205 -9.63 12.90 18.51
N GLY A 206 -9.58 11.57 18.51
CA GLY A 206 -10.31 10.74 19.47
C GLY A 206 -11.81 10.59 19.18
N LYS A 207 -12.30 11.06 18.04
CA LYS A 207 -13.71 10.89 17.62
C LYS A 207 -13.93 9.63 16.77
N GLY A 208 -12.88 8.99 16.29
CA GLY A 208 -12.98 7.80 15.48
C GLY A 208 -13.60 8.00 14.10
N TYR A 209 -13.53 9.22 13.56
CA TYR A 209 -14.12 9.56 12.26
C TYR A 209 -13.48 8.83 11.08
N ARG A 210 -12.27 8.30 11.25
CA ARG A 210 -11.51 7.62 10.17
C ARG A 210 -11.51 8.41 8.86
N ALA A 211 -11.49 9.74 8.94
CA ALA A 211 -11.61 10.61 7.78
C ALA A 211 -10.48 10.39 6.78
N VAL A 212 -10.81 10.45 5.47
CA VAL A 212 -9.87 10.39 4.34
C VAL A 212 -10.17 11.55 3.40
N ASP A 213 -9.14 12.33 3.07
CA ASP A 213 -9.21 13.42 2.09
C ASP A 213 -8.87 12.91 0.69
N GLY A 214 -9.87 12.33 0.02
CA GLY A 214 -9.71 11.80 -1.32
C GLY A 214 -9.32 12.86 -2.36
N THR A 215 -9.70 14.13 -2.15
CA THR A 215 -9.28 15.24 -3.03
C THR A 215 -7.79 15.49 -2.94
N VAL A 216 -7.23 15.52 -1.72
CA VAL A 216 -5.79 15.67 -1.50
C VAL A 216 -5.05 14.45 -2.03
N LEU A 217 -5.55 13.25 -1.79
CA LEU A 217 -4.96 12.01 -2.31
C LEU A 217 -4.85 12.01 -3.83
N LYS A 218 -5.93 12.41 -4.53
CA LYS A 218 -5.91 12.53 -5.99
C LYS A 218 -4.90 13.56 -6.48
N CYS A 219 -4.74 14.68 -5.76
CA CYS A 219 -3.69 15.64 -6.07
C CYS A 219 -2.29 15.06 -5.87
N CYS A 220 -2.09 14.28 -4.80
CA CYS A 220 -0.82 13.62 -4.50
C CYS A 220 -0.47 12.56 -5.57
N ASP A 221 -1.44 11.76 -6.01
CA ASP A 221 -1.29 10.80 -7.09
C ASP A 221 -0.86 11.49 -8.40
N HIS A 222 -1.58 12.56 -8.80
CA HIS A 222 -1.21 13.33 -9.99
C HIS A 222 0.16 13.98 -9.88
N LEU A 223 0.53 14.50 -8.68
CA LEU A 223 1.85 15.09 -8.45
C LEU A 223 2.94 14.03 -8.51
N ALA A 224 2.74 12.86 -7.92
CA ALA A 224 3.67 11.74 -8.01
C ALA A 224 3.87 11.33 -9.47
N ALA A 225 2.79 11.14 -10.23
CA ALA A 225 2.85 10.83 -11.65
C ALA A 225 3.57 11.92 -12.47
N PHE A 226 3.41 13.20 -12.13
CA PHE A 226 4.11 14.31 -12.78
C PHE A 226 5.61 14.31 -12.47
N VAL A 227 6.00 14.02 -11.23
CA VAL A 227 7.42 13.93 -10.83
C VAL A 227 8.09 12.71 -11.46
N GLU A 228 7.35 11.65 -11.68
CA GLU A 228 7.80 10.45 -12.38
C GLU A 228 7.95 10.67 -13.89
N ALA A 229 7.25 11.62 -14.48
CA ALA A 229 7.25 11.90 -15.92
C ALA A 229 8.48 12.65 -16.38
#